data_b512a41c14cb5e2d62b413e644b113cc
#
_entry.id   b512a41c14cb5e2d62b413e644b113cc
#
_cell.length_a   1.000
_cell.length_b   1.000
_cell.length_c   1.000
_cell.angle_alpha   90.00
_cell.angle_beta   90.00
_cell.angle_gamma   90.00
#
_symmetry.space_group_name_H-M   'P 1'
#
loop_
_entity.id
_entity.type
_entity.pdbx_description
1 polymer ?
#
loop_
_entity_poly.entity_id
_entity_poly.type
_entity_poly.pdbx_seq_one_letter_code
_entity_poly.pdbx_strand_id
1 'polypeptide(L)'
;MAASLVKTIAALTAAWIAGLAQAANEAPAHAQRVVTLGGTVTEIVYALDQGDRLVGDDVSSLYPEAATKLPRVGYYRAVPVEGVLALDPDLILASEQSGPPAALARLKDIGVPVEIISDKPSVESLNKRIRQIGNALGVPERSEQLIKSVDAALREVQGLPESHLRAVLLMNRTGTPQGAGSDTAASLVLELSGLINVLADQKGYKPVSAEALSALAPQVIVVPRMALEANGGMEKLRAMPGVALTPAATNHCIVVLDDLLALGTGPRLPQAIRTLKEMPCVARQG
;
A
#
# COMPACT_ATOMS: atom_id res chain seq x y z
N MET A 1 34.20 -41.13 -53.99
CA MET A 1 34.15 -41.22 -52.51
C MET A 1 34.19 -39.85 -51.75
N ALA A 2 34.86 -38.84 -52.34
CA ALA A 2 34.99 -37.51 -51.67
C ALA A 2 33.67 -36.67 -51.57
N ALA A 3 32.75 -36.82 -52.53
CA ALA A 3 31.50 -36.00 -52.55
C ALA A 3 30.45 -36.40 -51.50
N SER A 4 30.50 -37.62 -50.93
CA SER A 4 29.57 -38.09 -49.92
C SER A 4 29.90 -37.57 -48.50
N LEU A 5 31.23 -37.40 -48.25
CA LEU A 5 31.70 -36.95 -46.93
C LEU A 5 31.38 -35.45 -46.64
N VAL A 6 31.43 -34.60 -47.68
CA VAL A 6 31.16 -33.17 -47.59
C VAL A 6 29.66 -32.89 -47.29
N LYS A 7 28.76 -33.71 -47.84
CA LYS A 7 27.31 -33.56 -47.57
C LYS A 7 26.90 -33.93 -46.14
N THR A 8 27.62 -34.90 -45.52
CA THR A 8 27.34 -35.35 -44.16
C THR A 8 27.84 -34.34 -43.11
N ILE A 9 28.95 -33.66 -43.35
CA ILE A 9 29.50 -32.62 -42.46
C ILE A 9 28.63 -31.37 -42.51
N ALA A 10 28.09 -30.97 -43.67
CA ALA A 10 27.21 -29.82 -43.82
C ALA A 10 25.86 -30.02 -43.12
N ALA A 11 25.32 -31.23 -43.05
CA ALA A 11 24.08 -31.55 -42.35
C ALA A 11 24.23 -31.54 -40.82
N LEU A 12 25.39 -31.93 -40.29
CA LEU A 12 25.67 -31.92 -38.85
C LEU A 12 25.91 -30.50 -38.30
N THR A 13 26.51 -29.59 -39.08
CA THR A 13 26.71 -28.19 -38.65
C THR A 13 25.41 -27.39 -38.68
N ALA A 14 24.48 -27.66 -39.60
CA ALA A 14 23.18 -27.02 -39.68
C ALA A 14 22.27 -27.38 -38.46
N ALA A 15 22.37 -28.63 -37.97
CA ALA A 15 21.60 -29.07 -36.78
C ALA A 15 22.08 -28.42 -35.47
N TRP A 16 23.36 -28.09 -35.36
CA TRP A 16 23.91 -27.40 -34.17
C TRP A 16 23.54 -25.92 -34.13
N ILE A 17 23.42 -25.25 -35.27
CA ILE A 17 23.03 -23.83 -35.33
C ILE A 17 21.53 -23.67 -35.06
N ALA A 18 20.70 -24.63 -35.45
CA ALA A 18 19.26 -24.60 -35.12
C ALA A 18 18.97 -24.81 -33.63
N GLY A 19 19.80 -25.56 -32.89
CA GLY A 19 19.66 -25.75 -31.44
C GLY A 19 20.02 -24.52 -30.61
N LEU A 20 20.91 -23.65 -31.08
CA LEU A 20 21.30 -22.41 -30.40
C LEU A 20 20.30 -21.25 -30.61
N ALA A 21 19.50 -21.29 -31.65
CA ALA A 21 18.49 -20.28 -31.95
C ALA A 21 17.19 -20.47 -31.12
N GLN A 22 16.98 -21.63 -30.52
CA GLN A 22 15.81 -21.92 -29.70
C GLN A 22 15.96 -21.46 -28.22
N ALA A 23 17.21 -21.28 -27.77
CA ALA A 23 17.48 -20.81 -26.39
C ALA A 23 17.30 -19.28 -26.20
N ALA A 24 17.05 -18.52 -27.28
CA ALA A 24 16.97 -17.05 -27.22
C ALA A 24 15.55 -16.49 -27.05
N ASN A 25 14.53 -17.32 -26.85
CA ASN A 25 13.14 -16.89 -26.79
C ASN A 25 12.39 -17.38 -25.54
N GLU A 26 13.12 -17.79 -24.49
CA GLU A 26 12.49 -17.91 -23.17
C GLU A 26 12.34 -16.49 -22.62
N ALA A 27 11.08 -16.07 -22.41
CA ALA A 27 10.78 -14.86 -21.66
C ALA A 27 11.57 -14.91 -20.33
N PRO A 28 12.17 -13.79 -19.88
CA PRO A 28 12.95 -13.80 -18.65
C PRO A 28 12.12 -14.42 -17.53
N ALA A 29 12.71 -15.40 -16.84
CA ALA A 29 12.04 -16.06 -15.73
C ALA A 29 11.58 -14.97 -14.73
N HIS A 30 10.26 -14.85 -14.55
CA HIS A 30 9.71 -13.88 -13.62
C HIS A 30 10.16 -14.22 -12.20
N ALA A 31 10.42 -13.20 -11.40
CA ALA A 31 10.83 -13.34 -10.02
C ALA A 31 9.92 -14.31 -9.24
N GLN A 32 10.52 -15.23 -8.47
CA GLN A 32 9.84 -16.27 -7.69
C GLN A 32 10.06 -16.09 -6.19
N ARG A 33 11.03 -15.28 -5.79
CA ARG A 33 11.41 -15.03 -4.39
C ARG A 33 11.33 -13.53 -4.11
N VAL A 34 10.12 -13.04 -3.90
CA VAL A 34 9.85 -11.61 -3.80
C VAL A 34 9.79 -11.19 -2.33
N VAL A 35 10.48 -10.09 -2.00
CA VAL A 35 10.31 -9.39 -0.72
C VAL A 35 9.59 -8.07 -0.99
N THR A 36 8.57 -7.77 -0.19
CA THR A 36 7.86 -6.50 -0.26
C THR A 36 8.16 -5.60 0.93
N LEU A 37 8.34 -4.31 0.65
CA LEU A 37 8.59 -3.26 1.62
C LEU A 37 7.51 -2.18 1.50
N GLY A 38 6.55 -2.21 2.43
CA GLY A 38 5.36 -1.35 2.47
C GLY A 38 4.06 -2.14 2.31
N GLY A 39 3.15 -2.01 3.29
CA GLY A 39 1.93 -2.82 3.37
C GLY A 39 1.01 -2.72 2.15
N THR A 40 0.94 -1.55 1.50
CA THR A 40 0.17 -1.38 0.25
C THR A 40 0.79 -2.15 -0.92
N VAL A 41 2.13 -2.24 -0.98
CA VAL A 41 2.84 -3.03 -2.00
C VAL A 41 2.49 -4.51 -1.83
N THR A 42 2.56 -5.02 -0.60
CA THR A 42 2.18 -6.40 -0.25
C THR A 42 0.73 -6.69 -0.62
N GLU A 43 -0.18 -5.80 -0.26
CA GLU A 43 -1.61 -5.93 -0.57
C GLU A 43 -1.85 -6.07 -2.09
N ILE A 44 -1.16 -5.27 -2.92
CA ILE A 44 -1.28 -5.35 -4.37
C ILE A 44 -0.73 -6.67 -4.92
N VAL A 45 0.39 -7.18 -4.41
CA VAL A 45 0.93 -8.48 -4.83
C VAL A 45 -0.10 -9.60 -4.60
N TYR A 46 -0.76 -9.60 -3.43
CA TYR A 46 -1.85 -10.55 -3.15
C TYR A 46 -3.08 -10.32 -4.05
N ALA A 47 -3.45 -9.06 -4.28
CA ALA A 47 -4.59 -8.74 -5.16
C ALA A 47 -4.35 -9.12 -6.63
N LEU A 48 -3.10 -9.28 -7.04
CA LEU A 48 -2.70 -9.80 -8.35
C LEU A 48 -2.57 -11.33 -8.38
N ASP A 49 -2.96 -12.05 -7.31
CA ASP A 49 -2.79 -13.49 -7.13
C ASP A 49 -1.32 -13.96 -7.25
N GLN A 50 -0.39 -13.15 -6.74
CA GLN A 50 1.04 -13.45 -6.74
C GLN A 50 1.62 -13.62 -5.32
N GLY A 51 0.77 -13.76 -4.32
CA GLY A 51 1.17 -13.92 -2.93
C GLY A 51 2.10 -15.11 -2.67
N ASP A 52 1.96 -16.19 -3.42
CA ASP A 52 2.79 -17.40 -3.29
C ASP A 52 4.27 -17.17 -3.66
N ARG A 53 4.59 -16.08 -4.34
CA ARG A 53 5.98 -15.68 -4.64
C ARG A 53 6.63 -14.93 -3.49
N LEU A 54 5.87 -14.49 -2.48
CA LEU A 54 6.40 -13.73 -1.36
C LEU A 54 7.16 -14.65 -0.40
N VAL A 55 8.43 -14.35 -0.18
CA VAL A 55 9.28 -15.02 0.80
C VAL A 55 9.44 -14.21 2.09
N GLY A 56 9.01 -12.96 2.10
CA GLY A 56 8.97 -12.09 3.27
C GLY A 56 8.41 -10.72 2.95
N ASP A 57 8.02 -10.03 4.01
CA ASP A 57 7.47 -8.68 3.94
C ASP A 57 7.87 -7.84 5.18
N ASP A 58 7.50 -6.57 5.21
CA ASP A 58 7.76 -5.71 6.35
C ASP A 58 6.58 -5.69 7.35
N VAL A 59 6.82 -5.19 8.56
CA VAL A 59 5.82 -5.18 9.64
C VAL A 59 4.56 -4.35 9.35
N SER A 60 4.55 -3.52 8.31
CA SER A 60 3.36 -2.79 7.88
C SER A 60 2.43 -3.60 6.98
N SER A 61 2.81 -4.82 6.59
CA SER A 61 2.04 -5.73 5.74
C SER A 61 0.98 -6.47 6.57
N LEU A 62 -0.11 -5.80 6.88
CA LEU A 62 -1.17 -6.27 7.77
C LEU A 62 -2.31 -6.99 7.04
N TYR A 63 -2.35 -6.94 5.71
CA TYR A 63 -3.40 -7.52 4.90
C TYR A 63 -2.84 -8.10 3.58
N PRO A 64 -3.39 -9.25 3.11
CA PRO A 64 -4.36 -10.11 3.78
C PRO A 64 -3.74 -10.83 5.00
N GLU A 65 -4.55 -11.61 5.74
CA GLU A 65 -4.04 -12.39 6.90
C GLU A 65 -2.86 -13.29 6.52
N ALA A 66 -2.83 -13.82 5.29
CA ALA A 66 -1.72 -14.64 4.79
C ALA A 66 -0.37 -13.87 4.83
N ALA A 67 -0.37 -12.55 4.54
CA ALA A 67 0.83 -11.73 4.64
C ALA A 67 1.39 -11.72 6.06
N THR A 68 0.53 -11.69 7.08
CA THR A 68 0.98 -11.64 8.49
C THR A 68 1.73 -12.90 8.95
N LYS A 69 1.70 -13.97 8.16
CA LYS A 69 2.36 -15.25 8.43
C LYS A 69 3.74 -15.38 7.79
N LEU A 70 4.10 -14.43 6.92
CA LEU A 70 5.40 -14.40 6.26
C LEU A 70 6.53 -13.95 7.22
N PRO A 71 7.78 -14.34 6.95
CA PRO A 71 8.95 -13.78 7.62
C PRO A 71 8.97 -12.25 7.54
N ARG A 72 9.13 -11.60 8.70
CA ARG A 72 9.16 -10.14 8.81
C ARG A 72 10.59 -9.61 8.73
N VAL A 73 10.88 -8.77 7.73
CA VAL A 73 12.20 -8.15 7.56
C VAL A 73 12.38 -6.82 8.32
N GLY A 74 11.48 -6.51 9.26
CA GLY A 74 11.53 -5.23 10.00
C GLY A 74 10.59 -4.18 9.42
N TYR A 75 10.94 -2.90 9.51
CA TYR A 75 10.08 -1.79 9.07
C TYR A 75 10.62 -1.16 7.79
N TYR A 76 9.78 -0.99 6.78
CA TYR A 76 10.19 -0.51 5.45
C TYR A 76 10.90 0.85 5.44
N ARG A 77 10.69 1.72 6.44
CA ARG A 77 11.43 3.00 6.57
C ARG A 77 12.78 2.89 7.29
N ALA A 78 13.09 1.69 7.79
CA ALA A 78 14.35 1.36 8.43
C ALA A 78 14.78 -0.06 8.00
N VAL A 79 14.99 -0.22 6.69
CA VAL A 79 15.22 -1.53 6.03
C VAL A 79 16.51 -2.18 6.56
N PRO A 80 16.43 -3.36 7.19
CA PRO A 80 17.59 -4.11 7.61
C PRO A 80 18.10 -4.94 6.44
N VAL A 81 19.21 -4.52 5.84
CA VAL A 81 19.80 -5.14 4.63
C VAL A 81 20.03 -6.64 4.83
N GLU A 82 20.64 -7.02 5.95
CA GLU A 82 20.95 -8.42 6.27
C GLU A 82 19.70 -9.27 6.44
N GLY A 83 18.65 -8.72 7.06
CA GLY A 83 17.36 -9.40 7.22
C GLY A 83 16.66 -9.67 5.90
N VAL A 84 16.78 -8.75 4.95
CA VAL A 84 16.26 -8.92 3.58
C VAL A 84 17.07 -9.98 2.84
N LEU A 85 18.40 -9.90 2.87
CA LEU A 85 19.30 -10.83 2.18
C LEU A 85 19.20 -12.26 2.72
N ALA A 86 18.88 -12.44 4.00
CA ALA A 86 18.69 -13.77 4.60
C ALA A 86 17.53 -14.56 3.97
N LEU A 87 16.62 -13.89 3.27
CA LEU A 87 15.52 -14.52 2.53
C LEU A 87 15.87 -14.87 1.09
N ASP A 88 17.10 -14.59 0.64
CA ASP A 88 17.58 -14.87 -0.72
C ASP A 88 16.58 -14.42 -1.80
N PRO A 89 16.19 -13.13 -1.83
CA PRO A 89 15.20 -12.64 -2.80
C PRO A 89 15.83 -12.46 -4.19
N ASP A 90 15.04 -12.75 -5.23
CA ASP A 90 15.35 -12.43 -6.61
C ASP A 90 14.70 -11.13 -7.10
N LEU A 91 13.80 -10.54 -6.28
CA LEU A 91 13.21 -9.21 -6.50
C LEU A 91 12.78 -8.59 -5.17
N ILE A 92 13.02 -7.29 -5.03
CA ILE A 92 12.46 -6.47 -3.95
C ILE A 92 11.52 -5.43 -4.56
N LEU A 93 10.26 -5.41 -4.12
CA LEU A 93 9.28 -4.37 -4.42
C LEU A 93 9.20 -3.42 -3.24
N ALA A 94 9.72 -2.22 -3.38
CA ALA A 94 9.84 -1.26 -2.28
C ALA A 94 9.00 0.00 -2.53
N SER A 95 8.15 0.39 -1.56
CA SER A 95 7.51 1.71 -1.56
C SER A 95 8.56 2.80 -1.73
N GLU A 96 8.26 3.88 -2.47
CA GLU A 96 9.16 5.04 -2.60
C GLU A 96 9.48 5.71 -1.25
N GLN A 97 8.74 5.38 -0.19
CA GLN A 97 9.03 5.81 1.17
C GLN A 97 9.92 4.83 1.94
N SER A 98 10.35 3.73 1.30
CA SER A 98 11.29 2.79 1.93
C SER A 98 12.66 3.42 2.09
N GLY A 99 13.34 3.08 3.17
CA GLY A 99 14.62 3.69 3.46
C GLY A 99 15.37 3.04 4.63
N PRO A 100 16.54 3.60 4.99
CA PRO A 100 17.19 4.75 4.35
C PRO A 100 17.61 4.46 2.90
N PRO A 101 17.78 5.46 2.02
CA PRO A 101 18.18 5.25 0.62
C PRO A 101 19.46 4.42 0.47
N ALA A 102 20.40 4.58 1.41
CA ALA A 102 21.65 3.80 1.41
C ALA A 102 21.41 2.29 1.57
N ALA A 103 20.37 1.86 2.31
CA ALA A 103 20.03 0.44 2.46
C ALA A 103 19.54 -0.14 1.12
N LEU A 104 18.68 0.59 0.40
CA LEU A 104 18.18 0.17 -0.91
C LEU A 104 19.30 0.17 -1.97
N ALA A 105 20.20 1.17 -1.93
CA ALA A 105 21.39 1.20 -2.79
C ALA A 105 22.28 -0.02 -2.52
N ARG A 106 22.54 -0.35 -1.26
CA ARG A 106 23.35 -1.50 -0.85
C ARG A 106 22.77 -2.82 -1.37
N LEU A 107 21.45 -3.01 -1.32
CA LEU A 107 20.78 -4.20 -1.88
C LEU A 107 21.00 -4.31 -3.38
N LYS A 108 20.90 -3.20 -4.12
CA LYS A 108 21.19 -3.13 -5.56
C LYS A 108 22.66 -3.44 -5.88
N ASP A 109 23.60 -2.88 -5.11
CA ASP A 109 25.04 -3.08 -5.31
C ASP A 109 25.46 -4.54 -5.12
N ILE A 110 24.75 -5.28 -4.28
CA ILE A 110 24.94 -6.72 -4.05
C ILE A 110 24.33 -7.57 -5.21
N GLY A 111 23.55 -6.92 -6.09
CA GLY A 111 22.97 -7.57 -7.28
C GLY A 111 21.50 -8.00 -7.11
N VAL A 112 20.82 -7.62 -6.02
CA VAL A 112 19.38 -7.88 -5.88
C VAL A 112 18.59 -6.78 -6.60
N PRO A 113 17.72 -7.11 -7.57
CA PRO A 113 16.84 -6.16 -8.22
C PRO A 113 15.89 -5.49 -7.22
N VAL A 114 15.86 -4.15 -7.19
CA VAL A 114 14.96 -3.36 -6.35
C VAL A 114 14.13 -2.44 -7.23
N GLU A 115 12.84 -2.70 -7.29
CA GLU A 115 11.86 -1.86 -7.98
C GLU A 115 11.21 -0.90 -6.99
N ILE A 116 11.30 0.41 -7.29
CA ILE A 116 10.71 1.46 -6.45
C ILE A 116 9.29 1.74 -6.92
N ILE A 117 8.35 1.49 -6.03
CA ILE A 117 6.92 1.59 -6.30
C ILE A 117 6.39 2.93 -5.79
N SER A 118 5.73 3.68 -6.66
CA SER A 118 5.14 4.99 -6.32
C SER A 118 4.17 4.87 -5.12
N ASP A 119 4.21 5.86 -4.22
CA ASP A 119 3.35 5.88 -3.02
C ASP A 119 2.64 7.23 -2.81
N LYS A 120 2.47 8.00 -3.88
CA LYS A 120 1.70 9.26 -3.81
C LYS A 120 0.22 8.98 -3.52
N PRO A 121 -0.42 9.79 -2.66
CA PRO A 121 -1.81 9.60 -2.30
C PRO A 121 -2.76 10.13 -3.39
N SER A 122 -2.98 9.35 -4.43
CA SER A 122 -3.96 9.63 -5.49
C SER A 122 -4.44 8.34 -6.16
N VAL A 123 -5.63 8.37 -6.76
CA VAL A 123 -6.18 7.25 -7.54
C VAL A 123 -5.29 6.95 -8.76
N GLU A 124 -4.78 7.98 -9.42
CA GLU A 124 -3.85 7.83 -10.53
C GLU A 124 -2.57 7.08 -10.09
N SER A 125 -2.01 7.45 -8.95
CA SER A 125 -0.83 6.77 -8.39
C SER A 125 -1.13 5.34 -7.97
N LEU A 126 -2.33 5.03 -7.47
CA LEU A 126 -2.75 3.65 -7.20
C LEU A 126 -2.73 2.82 -8.49
N ASN A 127 -3.34 3.31 -9.57
CA ASN A 127 -3.36 2.62 -10.86
C ASN A 127 -1.94 2.44 -11.43
N LYS A 128 -1.07 3.46 -11.31
CA LYS A 128 0.34 3.36 -11.69
C LYS A 128 1.07 2.30 -10.85
N ARG A 129 0.86 2.27 -9.56
CA ARG A 129 1.44 1.32 -8.61
C ARG A 129 1.05 -0.12 -8.96
N ILE A 130 -0.22 -0.37 -9.25
CA ILE A 130 -0.72 -1.69 -9.68
C ILE A 130 -0.01 -2.14 -10.97
N ARG A 131 0.14 -1.23 -11.96
CA ARG A 131 0.87 -1.53 -13.21
C ARG A 131 2.35 -1.81 -12.97
N GLN A 132 3.02 -1.00 -12.15
CA GLN A 132 4.44 -1.20 -11.83
C GLN A 132 4.67 -2.59 -11.23
N ILE A 133 3.88 -2.97 -10.22
CA ILE A 133 3.99 -4.28 -9.56
C ILE A 133 3.66 -5.42 -10.54
N GLY A 134 2.59 -5.30 -11.31
CA GLY A 134 2.22 -6.33 -12.27
C GLY A 134 3.23 -6.53 -13.39
N ASN A 135 3.84 -5.45 -13.89
CA ASN A 135 4.92 -5.53 -14.87
C ASN A 135 6.16 -6.21 -14.28
N ALA A 136 6.56 -5.83 -13.05
CA ALA A 136 7.69 -6.44 -12.36
C ALA A 136 7.49 -7.94 -12.09
N LEU A 137 6.24 -8.35 -11.88
CA LEU A 137 5.87 -9.76 -11.67
C LEU A 137 5.48 -10.50 -12.95
N GLY A 138 5.47 -9.82 -14.12
CA GLY A 138 5.11 -10.40 -15.42
C GLY A 138 3.63 -10.77 -15.57
N VAL A 139 2.74 -10.03 -14.92
CA VAL A 139 1.29 -10.25 -14.98
C VAL A 139 0.52 -8.98 -15.37
N PRO A 140 0.88 -8.30 -16.47
CA PRO A 140 0.28 -7.01 -16.85
C PRO A 140 -1.23 -7.09 -17.10
N GLU A 141 -1.75 -8.20 -17.64
CA GLU A 141 -3.18 -8.37 -17.88
C GLU A 141 -3.98 -8.42 -16.57
N ARG A 142 -3.44 -9.06 -15.53
CA ARG A 142 -4.06 -9.07 -14.18
C ARG A 142 -4.06 -7.67 -13.58
N SER A 143 -3.03 -6.86 -13.83
CA SER A 143 -2.97 -5.47 -13.39
C SER A 143 -4.10 -4.64 -13.98
N GLU A 144 -4.35 -4.75 -15.29
CA GLU A 144 -5.43 -4.02 -15.95
C GLU A 144 -6.81 -4.51 -15.50
N GLN A 145 -6.96 -5.80 -15.20
CA GLN A 145 -8.20 -6.34 -14.62
C GLN A 145 -8.45 -5.80 -13.21
N LEU A 146 -7.42 -5.77 -12.36
CA LEU A 146 -7.51 -5.22 -11.01
C LEU A 146 -7.84 -3.73 -11.03
N ILE A 147 -7.18 -2.94 -11.90
CA ILE A 147 -7.47 -1.51 -12.08
C ILE A 147 -8.93 -1.29 -12.49
N LYS A 148 -9.44 -2.04 -13.48
CA LYS A 148 -10.85 -1.93 -13.90
C LYS A 148 -11.80 -2.23 -12.75
N SER A 149 -11.50 -3.23 -11.92
CA SER A 149 -12.29 -3.60 -10.76
C SER A 149 -12.29 -2.50 -9.70
N VAL A 150 -11.11 -1.94 -9.38
CA VAL A 150 -10.96 -0.84 -8.42
C VAL A 150 -11.68 0.42 -8.91
N ASP A 151 -11.51 0.79 -10.19
CA ASP A 151 -12.16 1.96 -10.78
C ASP A 151 -13.69 1.81 -10.81
N ALA A 152 -14.20 0.60 -11.06
CA ALA A 152 -15.64 0.33 -11.00
C ALA A 152 -16.19 0.48 -9.58
N ALA A 153 -15.49 -0.08 -8.58
CA ALA A 153 -15.86 0.05 -7.17
C ALA A 153 -15.75 1.50 -6.67
N LEU A 154 -14.75 2.27 -7.14
CA LEU A 154 -14.64 3.70 -6.84
C LEU A 154 -15.83 4.49 -7.37
N ARG A 155 -16.24 4.25 -8.64
CA ARG A 155 -17.44 4.91 -9.21
C ARG A 155 -18.71 4.58 -8.42
N GLU A 156 -18.86 3.34 -7.98
CA GLU A 156 -20.00 2.94 -7.16
C GLU A 156 -20.06 3.71 -5.84
N VAL A 157 -18.95 3.76 -5.09
CA VAL A 157 -18.93 4.47 -3.80
C VAL A 157 -18.98 5.99 -3.93
N GLN A 158 -18.51 6.55 -5.05
CA GLN A 158 -18.65 7.98 -5.35
C GLN A 158 -20.10 8.36 -5.60
N GLY A 159 -20.94 7.45 -6.10
CA GLY A 159 -22.39 7.64 -6.26
C GLY A 159 -23.18 7.65 -4.95
N LEU A 160 -22.57 7.28 -3.82
CA LEU A 160 -23.21 7.36 -2.50
C LEU A 160 -23.28 8.82 -2.02
N PRO A 161 -24.29 9.18 -1.18
CA PRO A 161 -24.42 10.54 -0.63
C PRO A 161 -23.15 11.06 0.02
N GLU A 162 -22.94 12.37 -0.07
CA GLU A 162 -21.85 13.10 0.63
C GLU A 162 -22.42 13.87 1.81
N SER A 163 -21.70 13.84 2.93
CA SER A 163 -22.16 14.50 4.16
C SER A 163 -21.51 15.85 4.40
N HIS A 164 -20.37 16.13 3.77
CA HIS A 164 -19.55 17.35 3.99
C HIS A 164 -19.21 17.66 5.45
N LEU A 165 -19.26 16.64 6.32
CA LEU A 165 -18.92 16.79 7.73
C LEU A 165 -17.42 17.09 7.89
N ARG A 166 -17.11 17.94 8.85
CA ARG A 166 -15.74 18.27 9.24
C ARG A 166 -15.09 17.06 9.91
N ALA A 167 -14.00 16.56 9.33
CA ALA A 167 -13.35 15.33 9.76
C ALA A 167 -11.85 15.50 9.98
N VAL A 168 -11.30 14.67 10.84
CA VAL A 168 -9.86 14.52 11.02
C VAL A 168 -9.51 13.05 11.20
N LEU A 169 -8.39 12.61 10.60
CA LEU A 169 -7.78 11.34 11.01
C LEU A 169 -6.73 11.65 12.07
N LEU A 170 -6.85 10.99 13.23
CA LEU A 170 -5.91 11.08 14.33
C LEU A 170 -5.17 9.76 14.55
N MET A 171 -3.86 9.85 14.74
CA MET A 171 -3.06 8.75 15.24
C MET A 171 -2.19 9.22 16.39
N ASN A 172 -1.88 8.32 17.32
CA ASN A 172 -0.94 8.59 18.40
C ASN A 172 0.06 7.43 18.46
N ARG A 173 1.30 7.69 18.11
CA ARG A 173 2.40 6.71 18.16
C ARG A 173 3.44 7.02 19.24
N THR A 174 3.53 8.26 19.67
CA THR A 174 4.63 8.77 20.52
C THR A 174 4.13 9.58 21.72
N GLY A 175 2.83 9.42 22.09
CA GLY A 175 2.22 10.17 23.19
C GLY A 175 1.61 11.52 22.78
N THR A 176 1.98 12.08 21.62
CA THR A 176 1.36 13.30 21.08
C THR A 176 0.47 12.93 19.89
N PRO A 177 -0.82 13.29 19.91
CA PRO A 177 -1.71 13.07 18.78
C PRO A 177 -1.18 13.76 17.51
N GLN A 178 -1.20 13.05 16.39
CA GLN A 178 -0.88 13.58 15.08
C GLN A 178 -2.12 13.52 14.19
N GLY A 179 -2.41 14.62 13.53
CA GLY A 179 -3.46 14.70 12.54
C GLY A 179 -2.93 14.59 11.11
N ALA A 180 -3.73 14.01 10.24
CA ALA A 180 -3.40 13.86 8.83
C ALA A 180 -3.84 15.12 8.07
N GLY A 181 -2.88 15.85 7.53
CA GLY A 181 -3.10 16.97 6.61
C GLY A 181 -3.08 16.53 5.14
N SER A 182 -3.00 17.50 4.23
CA SER A 182 -2.87 17.26 2.79
C SER A 182 -1.64 16.39 2.45
N ASP A 183 -1.60 15.84 1.25
CA ASP A 183 -0.56 14.92 0.76
C ASP A 183 -0.39 13.66 1.65
N THR A 184 -1.50 13.16 2.24
CA THR A 184 -1.54 11.89 2.97
C THR A 184 -2.64 10.97 2.43
N ALA A 185 -2.43 9.67 2.51
CA ALA A 185 -3.46 8.68 2.15
C ALA A 185 -4.74 8.91 2.97
N ALA A 186 -4.60 9.29 4.24
CA ALA A 186 -5.72 9.61 5.11
C ALA A 186 -6.54 10.81 4.61
N SER A 187 -5.90 11.90 4.14
CA SER A 187 -6.62 13.03 3.54
C SER A 187 -7.39 12.61 2.31
N LEU A 188 -6.74 11.82 1.43
CA LEU A 188 -7.42 11.28 0.24
C LEU A 188 -8.66 10.46 0.59
N VAL A 189 -8.57 9.59 1.60
CA VAL A 189 -9.70 8.77 2.06
C VAL A 189 -10.84 9.66 2.57
N LEU A 190 -10.55 10.68 3.39
CA LEU A 190 -11.55 11.62 3.88
C LEU A 190 -12.23 12.37 2.73
N GLU A 191 -11.45 12.94 1.82
CA GLU A 191 -11.92 13.73 0.68
C GLU A 191 -12.80 12.90 -0.27
N LEU A 192 -12.35 11.71 -0.65
CA LEU A 192 -13.13 10.80 -1.51
C LEU A 192 -14.39 10.27 -0.82
N SER A 193 -14.44 10.32 0.52
CA SER A 193 -15.64 9.99 1.29
C SER A 193 -16.63 11.16 1.41
N GLY A 194 -16.37 12.31 0.79
CA GLY A 194 -17.19 13.51 0.88
C GLY A 194 -17.09 14.21 2.24
N LEU A 195 -15.99 13.99 2.97
CA LEU A 195 -15.70 14.63 4.26
C LEU A 195 -14.73 15.80 4.07
N ILE A 196 -14.84 16.83 4.89
CA ILE A 196 -13.96 17.99 4.86
C ILE A 196 -12.82 17.77 5.86
N ASN A 197 -11.59 17.55 5.36
CA ASN A 197 -10.43 17.43 6.24
C ASN A 197 -10.12 18.78 6.88
N VAL A 198 -10.27 18.88 8.23
CA VAL A 198 -10.03 20.13 8.98
C VAL A 198 -8.55 20.53 9.06
N LEU A 199 -7.65 19.67 8.60
CA LEU A 199 -6.19 19.90 8.52
C LEU A 199 -5.68 20.00 7.08
N ALA A 200 -6.55 20.20 6.07
CA ALA A 200 -6.17 20.25 4.66
C ALA A 200 -5.09 21.31 4.34
N ASP A 201 -5.03 22.40 5.11
CA ASP A 201 -4.03 23.45 4.95
C ASP A 201 -2.63 23.06 5.46
N GLN A 202 -2.51 21.92 6.16
CA GLN A 202 -1.24 21.42 6.68
C GLN A 202 -0.77 20.24 5.83
N LYS A 203 0.49 20.27 5.41
CA LYS A 203 1.06 19.16 4.63
C LYS A 203 1.58 18.03 5.52
N GLY A 204 1.20 16.80 5.21
CA GLY A 204 1.67 15.61 5.92
C GLY A 204 1.03 15.43 7.30
N TYR A 205 1.63 14.57 8.11
CA TYR A 205 1.20 14.33 9.49
C TYR A 205 1.84 15.36 10.42
N LYS A 206 1.03 16.04 11.24
CA LYS A 206 1.48 17.08 12.16
C LYS A 206 0.93 16.84 13.57
N PRO A 207 1.69 17.18 14.61
CA PRO A 207 1.16 17.22 15.98
C PRO A 207 -0.05 18.16 16.07
N VAL A 208 -1.08 17.71 16.79
CA VAL A 208 -2.29 18.51 17.06
C VAL A 208 -2.46 18.64 18.57
N SER A 209 -2.44 19.87 19.07
CA SER A 209 -2.69 20.12 20.50
C SER A 209 -4.17 19.92 20.85
N ALA A 210 -4.45 19.74 22.14
CA ALA A 210 -5.81 19.60 22.63
C ALA A 210 -6.67 20.84 22.31
N GLU A 211 -6.09 22.04 22.45
CA GLU A 211 -6.73 23.32 22.15
C GLU A 211 -7.02 23.44 20.64
N ALA A 212 -6.04 23.09 19.80
CA ALA A 212 -6.20 23.13 18.34
C ALA A 212 -7.31 22.16 17.89
N LEU A 213 -7.31 20.93 18.41
CA LEU A 213 -8.33 19.94 18.08
C LEU A 213 -9.73 20.39 18.50
N SER A 214 -9.85 20.97 19.70
CA SER A 214 -11.09 21.55 20.21
C SER A 214 -11.59 22.70 19.34
N ALA A 215 -10.68 23.62 18.92
CA ALA A 215 -11.02 24.77 18.06
C ALA A 215 -11.40 24.33 16.63
N LEU A 216 -10.78 23.30 16.11
CA LEU A 216 -11.13 22.70 14.81
C LEU A 216 -12.52 22.05 14.83
N ALA A 217 -13.03 21.68 16.01
CA ALA A 217 -14.36 21.13 16.21
C ALA A 217 -14.75 20.05 15.17
N PRO A 218 -13.99 18.98 14.99
CA PRO A 218 -14.33 17.93 14.03
C PRO A 218 -15.63 17.23 14.46
N GLN A 219 -16.47 16.95 13.47
CA GLN A 219 -17.73 16.21 13.62
C GLN A 219 -17.51 14.70 13.45
N VAL A 220 -16.41 14.32 12.78
CA VAL A 220 -15.97 12.94 12.59
C VAL A 220 -14.49 12.84 12.96
N ILE A 221 -14.15 11.87 13.79
CA ILE A 221 -12.74 11.50 14.05
C ILE A 221 -12.54 10.09 13.54
N VAL A 222 -11.57 9.92 12.63
CA VAL A 222 -11.14 8.61 12.12
C VAL A 222 -9.86 8.22 12.83
N VAL A 223 -9.77 6.97 13.30
CA VAL A 223 -8.57 6.43 13.94
C VAL A 223 -8.19 5.08 13.39
N PRO A 224 -6.90 4.83 13.10
CA PRO A 224 -6.41 3.50 12.76
C PRO A 224 -6.55 2.56 13.97
N ARG A 225 -6.95 1.31 13.71
CA ARG A 225 -7.22 0.31 14.76
C ARG A 225 -6.04 0.10 15.71
N MET A 226 -4.85 -0.16 15.17
CA MET A 226 -3.66 -0.40 16.01
C MET A 226 -3.27 0.83 16.84
N ALA A 227 -3.44 2.04 16.27
CA ALA A 227 -3.20 3.26 17.01
C ALA A 227 -4.19 3.42 18.18
N LEU A 228 -5.45 3.05 17.98
CA LEU A 228 -6.46 3.07 19.05
C LEU A 228 -6.12 2.07 20.16
N GLU A 229 -5.80 0.83 19.79
CA GLU A 229 -5.47 -0.26 20.73
C GLU A 229 -4.20 0.07 21.55
N ALA A 230 -3.15 0.55 20.89
CA ALA A 230 -1.90 0.94 21.55
C ALA A 230 -2.08 2.10 22.57
N ASN A 231 -3.11 2.92 22.39
CA ASN A 231 -3.41 4.05 23.29
C ASN A 231 -4.52 3.75 24.31
N GLY A 232 -4.89 2.49 24.47
CA GLY A 232 -5.80 2.02 25.53
C GLY A 232 -7.28 2.06 25.17
N GLY A 233 -7.58 2.06 23.85
CA GLY A 233 -8.93 1.84 23.35
C GLY A 233 -9.83 3.08 23.31
N MET A 234 -11.10 2.84 22.95
CA MET A 234 -12.07 3.89 22.65
C MET A 234 -12.38 4.80 23.85
N GLU A 235 -12.47 4.23 25.05
CA GLU A 235 -12.80 5.02 26.25
C GLU A 235 -11.70 6.04 26.56
N LYS A 236 -10.43 5.61 26.51
CA LYS A 236 -9.30 6.53 26.73
C LYS A 236 -9.23 7.60 25.63
N LEU A 237 -9.49 7.24 24.37
CA LEU A 237 -9.51 8.20 23.28
C LEU A 237 -10.61 9.26 23.51
N ARG A 238 -11.82 8.85 23.87
CA ARG A 238 -12.93 9.78 24.16
C ARG A 238 -12.65 10.70 25.34
N ALA A 239 -11.96 10.21 26.35
CA ALA A 239 -11.58 10.98 27.54
C ALA A 239 -10.34 11.87 27.31
N MET A 240 -9.66 11.75 26.16
CA MET A 240 -8.46 12.53 25.88
C MET A 240 -8.77 14.01 25.77
N PRO A 241 -7.97 14.89 26.45
CA PRO A 241 -8.11 16.33 26.31
C PRO A 241 -8.12 16.75 24.83
N GLY A 242 -9.03 17.63 24.45
CA GLY A 242 -9.24 18.06 23.07
C GLY A 242 -10.21 17.15 22.30
N VAL A 243 -10.15 15.81 22.41
CA VAL A 243 -11.15 14.92 21.81
C VAL A 243 -12.49 15.03 22.52
N ALA A 244 -12.50 14.97 23.84
CA ALA A 244 -13.71 15.01 24.68
C ALA A 244 -14.60 16.24 24.42
N LEU A 245 -14.02 17.34 23.96
CA LEU A 245 -14.72 18.61 23.68
C LEU A 245 -15.20 18.72 22.22
N THR A 246 -14.94 17.73 21.38
CA THR A 246 -15.34 17.78 19.96
C THR A 246 -16.78 17.32 19.75
N PRO A 247 -17.46 17.83 18.70
CA PRO A 247 -18.74 17.29 18.26
C PRO A 247 -18.68 15.79 17.95
N ALA A 248 -17.55 15.30 17.44
CA ALA A 248 -17.34 13.87 17.17
C ALA A 248 -17.46 13.01 18.42
N ALA A 249 -16.91 13.43 19.55
CA ALA A 249 -17.02 12.71 20.81
C ALA A 249 -18.45 12.75 21.37
N THR A 250 -19.08 13.93 21.34
CA THR A 250 -20.46 14.16 21.84
C THR A 250 -21.49 13.35 21.05
N ASN A 251 -21.31 13.27 19.70
CA ASN A 251 -22.25 12.58 18.80
C ASN A 251 -21.84 11.12 18.53
N HIS A 252 -20.87 10.58 19.27
CA HIS A 252 -20.37 9.22 19.09
C HIS A 252 -19.90 8.91 17.67
N CYS A 253 -19.34 9.90 16.96
CA CYS A 253 -18.82 9.77 15.60
C CYS A 253 -17.30 9.65 15.55
N ILE A 254 -16.77 8.68 16.31
CA ILE A 254 -15.38 8.24 16.23
C ILE A 254 -15.35 6.91 15.50
N VAL A 255 -14.75 6.91 14.33
CA VAL A 255 -14.73 5.78 13.40
C VAL A 255 -13.37 5.06 13.44
N VAL A 256 -13.39 3.76 13.66
CA VAL A 256 -12.18 2.95 13.63
C VAL A 256 -12.06 2.31 12.25
N LEU A 257 -10.96 2.58 11.56
CA LEU A 257 -10.61 1.90 10.31
C LEU A 257 -9.46 0.91 10.51
N ASP A 258 -9.41 -0.12 9.67
CA ASP A 258 -8.21 -0.91 9.49
C ASP A 258 -7.03 0.00 9.11
N ASP A 259 -5.82 -0.33 9.57
CA ASP A 259 -4.65 0.55 9.42
C ASP A 259 -4.29 0.80 7.95
N LEU A 260 -4.36 -0.23 7.08
CA LEU A 260 -4.08 -0.05 5.66
C LEU A 260 -5.22 0.68 4.93
N LEU A 261 -6.47 0.57 5.40
CA LEU A 261 -7.59 1.36 4.89
C LEU A 261 -7.47 2.83 5.28
N ALA A 262 -6.95 3.11 6.47
CA ALA A 262 -6.79 4.48 6.99
C ALA A 262 -5.54 5.19 6.46
N LEU A 263 -4.44 4.45 6.27
CA LEU A 263 -3.10 5.00 6.07
C LEU A 263 -2.46 4.61 4.74
N GLY A 264 -3.12 3.77 3.95
CA GLY A 264 -2.65 3.30 2.66
C GLY A 264 -3.58 3.71 1.51
N THR A 265 -3.02 3.73 0.30
CA THR A 265 -3.79 3.89 -0.93
C THR A 265 -3.68 2.59 -1.73
N GLY A 266 -4.34 1.55 -1.25
CA GLY A 266 -4.33 0.20 -1.82
C GLY A 266 -5.58 -0.13 -2.64
N PRO A 267 -5.70 -1.35 -3.18
CA PRO A 267 -6.86 -1.82 -3.93
C PRO A 267 -8.18 -1.75 -3.14
N ARG A 268 -8.10 -1.77 -1.80
CA ARG A 268 -9.27 -1.64 -0.91
C ARG A 268 -9.68 -0.19 -0.62
N LEU A 269 -9.13 0.80 -1.33
CA LEU A 269 -9.55 2.21 -1.19
C LEU A 269 -11.08 2.40 -1.29
N PRO A 270 -11.81 1.76 -2.23
CA PRO A 270 -13.27 1.85 -2.27
C PRO A 270 -13.96 1.34 -0.99
N GLN A 271 -13.39 0.32 -0.34
CA GLN A 271 -13.90 -0.20 0.93
C GLN A 271 -13.75 0.83 2.06
N ALA A 272 -12.60 1.54 2.13
CA ALA A 272 -12.38 2.59 3.12
C ALA A 272 -13.43 3.72 2.96
N ILE A 273 -13.65 4.16 1.71
CA ILE A 273 -14.64 5.19 1.36
C ILE A 273 -16.05 4.74 1.75
N ARG A 274 -16.45 3.53 1.36
CA ARG A 274 -17.75 2.96 1.69
C ARG A 274 -17.97 2.91 3.20
N THR A 275 -16.99 2.41 3.94
CA THR A 275 -17.06 2.33 5.40
C THR A 275 -17.34 3.70 6.03
N LEU A 276 -16.68 4.77 5.55
CA LEU A 276 -16.92 6.11 6.08
C LEU A 276 -18.28 6.66 5.67
N LYS A 277 -18.70 6.53 4.42
CA LYS A 277 -20.00 7.05 3.94
C LYS A 277 -21.19 6.35 4.58
N GLU A 278 -21.09 5.05 4.85
CA GLU A 278 -22.18 4.23 5.43
C GLU A 278 -22.22 4.26 6.96
N MET A 279 -21.25 4.91 7.63
CA MET A 279 -21.30 5.03 9.10
C MET A 279 -22.57 5.78 9.54
N PRO A 280 -23.35 5.25 10.51
CA PRO A 280 -24.63 5.83 10.90
C PRO A 280 -24.57 7.30 11.32
N CYS A 281 -23.44 7.74 11.89
CA CYS A 281 -23.25 9.14 12.28
C CYS A 281 -22.89 10.05 11.10
N VAL A 282 -22.41 9.48 9.99
CA VAL A 282 -22.10 10.19 8.74
C VAL A 282 -23.32 10.16 7.82
N ALA A 283 -23.92 9.00 7.60
CA ALA A 283 -25.02 8.79 6.69
C ALA A 283 -26.33 9.54 7.04
N ARG A 284 -26.53 9.87 8.32
CA ARG A 284 -27.76 10.61 8.77
C ARG A 284 -27.74 12.11 8.45
N GLN A 285 -26.63 12.63 7.98
CA GLN A 285 -26.44 14.09 7.76
C GLN A 285 -26.15 14.42 6.27
N GLY A 286 -26.20 13.43 5.39
CA GLY A 286 -26.06 13.54 3.93
C GLY A 286 -27.41 13.55 3.18
#